data_30a15f5ec694387941ee164a89094465
#
_entry.id   30a15f5ec694387941ee164a89094465
#
_cell.length_a   1.000
_cell.length_b   1.000
_cell.length_c   1.000
_cell.angle_alpha   90.00
_cell.angle_beta   90.00
_cell.angle_gamma   90.00
#
_symmetry.space_group_name_H-M   'P 1'
#
loop_
_entity.id
_entity.type
_entity.pdbx_description
1 polymer ?
#
loop_
_entity_poly.entity_id
_entity_poly.type
_entity_poly.pdbx_seq_one_letter_code
_entity_poly.pdbx_strand_id
1 'polypeptide(L)'
;MAVDKSLPSNGADQFDLQRFVDAQDRVYGRVLDELRSGAKRSHWIWFVFPQLRGLGRSSTAMRYGISSLDEAQAYVAHPVLGPRLRECTRLVAAIDGRSVDQIFGWPDNLKVRSSMTLFARATDDNAEFRAVLDKFYNGDDDPATVELLSSER
;
A
#
# COMPACT_ATOMS: atom_id res chain seq x y z
N MET A 1 4.50 -35.45 -3.90
CA MET A 1 4.29 -34.94 -3.91
C MET A 1 4.24 -34.23 -3.92
N ALA A 2 4.36 -33.99 -3.80
CA ALA A 2 4.15 -33.08 -3.74
C ALA A 2 3.91 -32.40 -3.79
N VAL A 3 3.88 -32.49 -3.86
CA VAL A 3 3.43 -31.79 -3.94
C VAL A 3 3.18 -31.06 -3.66
N ASP A 4 3.13 -31.06 -3.25
CA ASP A 4 2.74 -30.45 -2.86
C ASP A 4 2.88 -29.55 -2.84
N LYS A 5 3.40 -29.36 -2.91
CA LYS A 5 3.58 -28.35 -2.95
C LYS A 5 2.90 -27.60 -3.49
N SER A 6 2.48 -27.85 -4.14
CA SER A 6 1.63 -27.08 -4.74
C SER A 6 0.56 -26.75 -4.00
N LEU A 7 0.28 -27.40 -3.42
CA LEU A 7 -0.72 -27.25 -2.71
C LEU A 7 -0.86 -26.07 -2.02
N PRO A 8 -0.01 -25.69 -1.62
CA PRO A 8 -0.14 -24.59 -0.77
C PRO A 8 -0.49 -23.31 -1.44
N SER A 9 -0.39 -23.20 -2.71
CA SER A 9 -0.67 -21.94 -3.34
C SER A 9 -2.07 -21.45 -3.01
N ASN A 10 -3.06 -22.31 -2.92
CA ASN A 10 -4.41 -21.89 -2.59
C ASN A 10 -4.51 -21.42 -1.14
N GLY A 11 -3.91 -22.15 -0.23
CA GLY A 11 -3.89 -21.72 1.15
C GLY A 11 -3.09 -20.46 1.36
N ALA A 12 -2.02 -20.31 0.58
CA ALA A 12 -1.15 -19.15 0.70
C ALA A 12 -1.80 -17.87 0.19
N ASP A 13 -2.82 -17.99 -0.69
CA ASP A 13 -3.44 -16.81 -1.29
C ASP A 13 -4.90 -16.67 -0.88
N GLN A 14 -5.17 -16.87 0.38
CA GLN A 14 -6.54 -16.77 0.88
C GLN A 14 -7.15 -15.38 0.71
N PHE A 15 -6.31 -14.34 0.58
CA PHE A 15 -6.77 -12.96 0.38
C PHE A 15 -6.73 -12.52 -1.08
N ASP A 16 -6.39 -13.43 -2.00
CA ASP A 16 -6.22 -13.10 -3.42
C ASP A 16 -5.21 -11.97 -3.61
N LEU A 17 -4.05 -12.11 -2.95
CA LEU A 17 -2.98 -11.11 -3.08
C LEU A 17 -2.39 -11.10 -4.50
N GLN A 18 -2.61 -12.16 -5.27
CA GLN A 18 -2.16 -12.21 -6.66
C GLN A 18 -2.74 -11.07 -7.49
N ARG A 19 -3.93 -10.56 -7.14
CA ARG A 19 -4.51 -9.43 -7.86
C ARG A 19 -3.60 -8.21 -7.85
N PHE A 20 -2.89 -7.99 -6.72
CA PHE A 20 -1.94 -6.90 -6.62
C PHE A 20 -0.68 -7.17 -7.44
N VAL A 21 -0.16 -8.39 -7.38
CA VAL A 21 1.03 -8.76 -8.16
C VAL A 21 0.78 -8.57 -9.64
N ASP A 22 -0.36 -9.07 -10.13
CA ASP A 22 -0.71 -8.97 -11.55
C ASP A 22 -0.82 -7.51 -11.99
N ALA A 23 -1.47 -6.67 -11.20
CA ALA A 23 -1.63 -5.26 -11.53
C ALA A 23 -0.28 -4.54 -11.53
N GLN A 24 0.56 -4.82 -10.54
CA GLN A 24 1.87 -4.17 -10.41
C GLN A 24 2.84 -4.61 -11.51
N ASP A 25 2.82 -5.89 -11.88
CA ASP A 25 3.76 -6.41 -12.88
C ASP A 25 3.72 -5.62 -14.18
N ARG A 26 2.55 -5.11 -14.54
CA ARG A 26 2.36 -4.37 -15.79
C ARG A 26 2.98 -2.98 -15.76
N VAL A 27 3.15 -2.38 -14.59
CA VAL A 27 3.47 -0.96 -14.47
C VAL A 27 4.60 -0.65 -13.50
N TYR A 28 5.21 -1.66 -12.87
CA TYR A 28 6.12 -1.39 -11.75
C TYR A 28 7.31 -0.52 -12.13
N GLY A 29 7.88 -0.74 -13.33
CA GLY A 29 8.98 0.11 -13.81
C GLY A 29 8.57 1.57 -13.92
N ARG A 30 7.36 1.80 -14.42
CA ARG A 30 6.81 3.16 -14.55
C ARG A 30 6.58 3.80 -13.17
N VAL A 31 6.07 3.00 -12.23
CA VAL A 31 5.86 3.48 -10.85
C VAL A 31 7.18 3.98 -10.26
N LEU A 32 8.23 3.17 -10.39
CA LEU A 32 9.54 3.54 -9.85
C LEU A 32 10.06 4.82 -10.52
N ASP A 33 9.93 4.94 -11.83
CA ASP A 33 10.37 6.13 -12.55
C ASP A 33 9.63 7.39 -12.07
N GLU A 34 8.30 7.28 -11.91
CA GLU A 34 7.50 8.41 -11.46
C GLU A 34 7.88 8.82 -10.04
N LEU A 35 8.07 7.85 -9.15
CA LEU A 35 8.46 8.15 -7.78
C LEU A 35 9.86 8.75 -7.70
N ARG A 36 10.79 8.25 -8.50
CA ARG A 36 12.15 8.83 -8.56
C ARG A 36 12.13 10.25 -9.08
N SER A 37 11.21 10.57 -9.98
CA SER A 37 11.07 11.92 -10.50
C SER A 37 10.29 12.85 -9.56
N GLY A 38 9.71 12.30 -8.51
CA GLY A 38 8.93 13.08 -7.55
C GLY A 38 7.57 13.51 -8.04
N ALA A 39 7.02 12.81 -9.04
CA ALA A 39 5.73 13.19 -9.62
C ALA A 39 5.00 11.97 -10.17
N LYS A 40 3.89 11.62 -9.53
CA LYS A 40 3.01 10.56 -10.01
C LYS A 40 2.23 11.09 -11.21
N ARG A 41 2.23 10.35 -12.33
CA ARG A 41 1.57 10.77 -13.56
C ARG A 41 0.52 9.80 -14.05
N SER A 42 0.57 8.51 -13.65
CA SER A 42 -0.36 7.51 -14.13
C SER A 42 -1.14 6.88 -12.97
N HIS A 43 -2.09 6.00 -13.29
CA HIS A 43 -3.14 5.57 -12.36
C HIS A 43 -2.81 4.23 -11.73
N TRP A 44 -2.06 4.24 -10.62
CA TRP A 44 -1.63 3.02 -9.97
C TRP A 44 -1.78 3.02 -8.44
N ILE A 45 -2.38 4.08 -7.89
CA ILE A 45 -2.41 4.24 -6.43
C ILE A 45 -3.10 3.07 -5.71
N TRP A 46 -4.19 2.55 -6.28
CA TRP A 46 -5.01 1.54 -5.61
C TRP A 46 -4.27 0.25 -5.30
N PHE A 47 -3.30 -0.13 -6.14
CA PHE A 47 -2.61 -1.40 -5.97
C PHE A 47 -1.12 -1.26 -5.65
N VAL A 48 -0.60 -0.04 -5.58
CA VAL A 48 0.78 0.20 -5.12
C VAL A 48 0.79 0.66 -3.67
N PHE A 49 -0.13 1.54 -3.30
CA PHE A 49 -0.33 1.97 -1.92
C PHE A 49 -1.79 1.70 -1.53
N PRO A 50 -2.15 0.41 -1.35
CA PRO A 50 -3.54 0.08 -1.08
C PRO A 50 -4.00 0.56 0.29
N GLN A 51 -5.29 0.82 0.40
CA GLN A 51 -5.92 1.26 1.63
C GLN A 51 -7.02 0.28 2.02
N LEU A 52 -7.54 0.41 3.22
CA LEU A 52 -8.65 -0.43 3.68
C LEU A 52 -9.87 -0.27 2.78
N ARG A 53 -10.54 -1.40 2.54
CA ARG A 53 -11.83 -1.39 1.84
C ARG A 53 -12.83 -0.58 2.66
N GLY A 54 -13.62 0.22 1.98
CA GLY A 54 -14.58 1.09 2.63
C GLY A 54 -14.17 2.55 2.64
N LEU A 55 -12.88 2.86 2.41
CA LEU A 55 -12.43 4.23 2.32
C LEU A 55 -12.69 4.82 0.93
N GLY A 56 -12.73 3.98 -0.11
CA GLY A 56 -13.07 4.39 -1.45
C GLY A 56 -14.27 3.61 -1.95
N ARG A 57 -15.03 4.19 -2.89
CA ARG A 57 -16.30 3.59 -3.35
C ARG A 57 -16.31 3.18 -4.81
N SER A 58 -15.30 3.56 -5.59
CA SER A 58 -15.26 3.15 -7.00
C SER A 58 -15.04 1.64 -7.08
N SER A 59 -15.37 1.07 -8.24
CA SER A 59 -15.15 -0.36 -8.45
C SER A 59 -13.67 -0.72 -8.30
N THR A 60 -12.77 0.17 -8.76
CA THR A 60 -11.34 -0.05 -8.61
C THR A 60 -10.92 -0.02 -7.14
N ALA A 61 -11.42 0.94 -6.37
CA ALA A 61 -11.14 1.04 -4.94
C ALA A 61 -11.62 -0.20 -4.19
N MET A 62 -12.79 -0.73 -4.57
CA MET A 62 -13.32 -1.93 -3.94
C MET A 62 -12.52 -3.17 -4.33
N ARG A 63 -12.11 -3.26 -5.59
CA ARG A 63 -11.36 -4.41 -6.07
C ARG A 63 -10.01 -4.56 -5.35
N TYR A 64 -9.33 -3.46 -5.09
CA TYR A 64 -8.00 -3.48 -4.49
C TYR A 64 -8.01 -3.08 -3.01
N GLY A 65 -9.19 -2.91 -2.42
CA GLY A 65 -9.27 -2.60 -0.99
C GLY A 65 -8.79 -3.75 -0.13
N ILE A 66 -8.01 -3.42 0.90
CA ILE A 66 -7.54 -4.39 1.89
C ILE A 66 -8.69 -4.65 2.86
N SER A 67 -9.06 -5.91 3.03
CA SER A 67 -10.26 -6.28 3.78
C SER A 67 -10.10 -6.17 5.30
N SER A 68 -8.87 -6.28 5.80
CA SER A 68 -8.65 -6.40 7.25
C SER A 68 -7.18 -6.18 7.58
N LEU A 69 -6.90 -6.04 8.87
CA LEU A 69 -5.51 -6.00 9.33
C LEU A 69 -4.78 -7.29 8.97
N ASP A 70 -5.46 -8.43 9.02
CA ASP A 70 -4.86 -9.72 8.65
C ASP A 70 -4.40 -9.72 7.19
N GLU A 71 -5.19 -9.16 6.29
CA GLU A 71 -4.77 -9.05 4.89
C GLU A 71 -3.58 -8.10 4.76
N ALA A 72 -3.58 -6.99 5.48
CA ALA A 72 -2.45 -6.05 5.45
C ALA A 72 -1.17 -6.73 5.94
N GLN A 73 -1.26 -7.53 6.99
CA GLN A 73 -0.12 -8.28 7.50
C GLN A 73 0.39 -9.28 6.45
N ALA A 74 -0.53 -9.97 5.80
CA ALA A 74 -0.17 -10.92 4.73
C ALA A 74 0.49 -10.21 3.55
N TYR A 75 0.01 -9.02 3.22
CA TYR A 75 0.58 -8.20 2.14
C TYR A 75 2.06 -7.87 2.44
N VAL A 76 2.33 -7.36 3.64
CA VAL A 76 3.71 -6.99 4.02
C VAL A 76 4.62 -8.21 4.06
N ALA A 77 4.09 -9.36 4.46
CA ALA A 77 4.85 -10.61 4.53
C ALA A 77 5.02 -11.29 3.17
N HIS A 78 4.29 -10.86 2.14
CA HIS A 78 4.33 -11.48 0.83
C HIS A 78 5.71 -11.24 0.18
N PRO A 79 6.32 -12.28 -0.43
CA PRO A 79 7.70 -12.16 -0.92
C PRO A 79 7.89 -11.19 -2.09
N VAL A 80 6.82 -10.82 -2.78
CA VAL A 80 6.89 -9.83 -3.87
C VAL A 80 6.32 -8.49 -3.39
N LEU A 81 5.14 -8.51 -2.80
CA LEU A 81 4.42 -7.28 -2.44
C LEU A 81 5.09 -6.51 -1.30
N GLY A 82 5.59 -7.24 -0.30
CA GLY A 82 6.27 -6.59 0.83
C GLY A 82 7.46 -5.76 0.40
N PRO A 83 8.44 -6.36 -0.31
CA PRO A 83 9.59 -5.60 -0.79
C PRO A 83 9.22 -4.45 -1.72
N ARG A 84 8.24 -4.64 -2.61
CA ARG A 84 7.81 -3.56 -3.52
C ARG A 84 7.19 -2.40 -2.75
N LEU A 85 6.33 -2.70 -1.79
CA LEU A 85 5.72 -1.66 -0.95
C LEU A 85 6.80 -0.86 -0.23
N ARG A 86 7.76 -1.55 0.36
CA ARG A 86 8.83 -0.88 1.10
C ARG A 86 9.73 -0.06 0.18
N GLU A 87 10.04 -0.57 -1.01
CA GLU A 87 10.84 0.18 -1.98
C GLU A 87 10.13 1.46 -2.39
N CYS A 88 8.86 1.37 -2.75
CA CYS A 88 8.08 2.55 -3.14
C CYS A 88 7.97 3.54 -1.98
N THR A 89 7.76 3.04 -0.77
CA THR A 89 7.66 3.89 0.42
C THR A 89 8.96 4.63 0.68
N ARG A 90 10.11 3.95 0.55
CA ARG A 90 11.41 4.59 0.71
C ARG A 90 11.65 5.67 -0.35
N LEU A 91 11.21 5.41 -1.59
CA LEU A 91 11.35 6.41 -2.64
C LEU A 91 10.54 7.67 -2.32
N VAL A 92 9.32 7.49 -1.81
CA VAL A 92 8.50 8.64 -1.39
C VAL A 92 9.20 9.41 -0.27
N ALA A 93 9.70 8.70 0.73
CA ALA A 93 10.37 9.33 1.87
C ALA A 93 11.62 10.11 1.46
N ALA A 94 12.24 9.72 0.35
CA ALA A 94 13.46 10.37 -0.13
C ALA A 94 13.21 11.62 -0.98
N ILE A 95 11.96 11.91 -1.35
CA ILE A 95 11.64 13.07 -2.17
C ILE A 95 11.75 14.34 -1.32
N ASP A 96 12.61 15.27 -1.74
CA ASP A 96 12.78 16.53 -1.05
C ASP A 96 12.31 17.68 -1.94
N GLY A 97 11.89 18.78 -1.29
CA GLY A 97 11.55 20.01 -2.01
C GLY A 97 10.19 19.99 -2.68
N ARG A 98 9.37 18.97 -2.44
CA ARG A 98 8.03 18.90 -3.01
C ARG A 98 7.05 18.51 -1.91
N SER A 99 5.84 19.07 -1.99
CA SER A 99 4.76 18.67 -1.09
C SER A 99 4.14 17.37 -1.57
N VAL A 100 3.42 16.69 -0.67
CA VAL A 100 2.71 15.47 -1.07
C VAL A 100 1.65 15.77 -2.13
N ASP A 101 1.07 16.96 -2.12
CA ASP A 101 0.13 17.37 -3.16
C ASP A 101 0.81 17.50 -4.51
N GLN A 102 2.04 18.00 -4.53
CA GLN A 102 2.80 18.09 -5.78
C GLN A 102 3.22 16.73 -6.30
N ILE A 103 3.51 15.79 -5.40
CA ILE A 103 3.95 14.44 -5.79
C ILE A 103 2.78 13.63 -6.32
N PHE A 104 1.65 13.61 -5.61
CA PHE A 104 0.55 12.70 -5.88
C PHE A 104 -0.70 13.37 -6.43
N GLY A 105 -0.92 14.63 -6.12
CA GLY A 105 -2.19 15.30 -6.43
C GLY A 105 -3.30 14.84 -5.50
N TRP A 106 -4.42 15.53 -5.56
CA TRP A 106 -5.61 15.19 -4.79
C TRP A 106 -6.54 14.34 -5.67
N PRO A 107 -7.13 13.24 -5.18
CA PRO A 107 -7.16 12.77 -3.80
C PRO A 107 -6.09 11.71 -3.46
N ASP A 108 -5.16 11.43 -4.36
CA ASP A 108 -4.18 10.38 -4.14
C ASP A 108 -3.28 10.67 -2.92
N ASN A 109 -3.04 11.96 -2.64
CA ASN A 109 -2.29 12.35 -1.45
C ASN A 109 -2.94 11.83 -0.16
N LEU A 110 -4.28 11.77 -0.12
CA LEU A 110 -5.00 11.25 1.05
C LEU A 110 -4.91 9.72 1.12
N LYS A 111 -4.89 9.08 -0.03
CA LYS A 111 -4.79 7.60 -0.09
C LYS A 111 -3.43 7.13 0.40
N VAL A 112 -2.37 7.86 0.10
CA VAL A 112 -1.04 7.52 0.61
C VAL A 112 -1.02 7.58 2.14
N ARG A 113 -1.64 8.59 2.73
CA ARG A 113 -1.74 8.70 4.19
C ARG A 113 -2.48 7.50 4.77
N SER A 114 -3.61 7.13 4.19
CA SER A 114 -4.38 5.98 4.62
C SER A 114 -3.55 4.69 4.53
N SER A 115 -2.85 4.51 3.43
CA SER A 115 -2.01 3.32 3.20
C SER A 115 -0.88 3.24 4.22
N MET A 116 -0.16 4.33 4.44
CA MET A 116 0.95 4.35 5.39
C MET A 116 0.47 4.07 6.81
N THR A 117 -0.69 4.61 7.19
CA THR A 117 -1.30 4.33 8.49
C THR A 117 -1.61 2.85 8.64
N LEU A 118 -2.22 2.26 7.61
CA LEU A 118 -2.58 0.84 7.62
C LEU A 118 -1.34 -0.04 7.80
N PHE A 119 -0.33 0.15 6.98
CA PHE A 119 0.84 -0.73 7.01
C PHE A 119 1.75 -0.47 8.22
N ALA A 120 1.77 0.73 8.74
CA ALA A 120 2.47 1.00 10.00
C ALA A 120 1.88 0.20 11.16
N ARG A 121 0.59 -0.09 11.10
CA ARG A 121 -0.09 -0.90 12.12
C ARG A 121 -0.06 -2.40 11.82
N ALA A 122 0.27 -2.77 10.59
CA ALA A 122 0.32 -4.16 10.18
C ALA A 122 1.62 -4.86 10.57
N THR A 123 2.65 -4.11 10.88
CA THR A 123 3.96 -4.69 11.18
C THR A 123 4.70 -3.84 12.20
N ASP A 124 5.47 -4.49 13.07
CA ASP A 124 6.34 -3.79 14.03
C ASP A 124 7.53 -3.14 13.33
N ASP A 125 7.99 -3.72 12.22
CA ASP A 125 9.07 -3.16 11.40
C ASP A 125 8.48 -2.13 10.44
N ASN A 126 8.10 -0.99 10.97
CA ASN A 126 7.30 0.00 10.27
C ASN A 126 8.01 1.35 10.04
N ALA A 127 9.32 1.39 10.17
CA ALA A 127 10.06 2.66 10.12
C ALA A 127 9.84 3.42 8.81
N GLU A 128 9.77 2.72 7.68
CA GLU A 128 9.58 3.37 6.38
C GLU A 128 8.22 4.04 6.30
N PHE A 129 7.19 3.36 6.79
CA PHE A 129 5.82 3.89 6.75
C PHE A 129 5.69 5.10 7.67
N ARG A 130 6.27 5.00 8.86
CA ARG A 130 6.27 6.13 9.80
C ARG A 130 7.05 7.31 9.23
N ALA A 131 8.14 7.07 8.51
CA ALA A 131 8.94 8.13 7.93
C ALA A 131 8.13 8.99 6.96
N VAL A 132 7.30 8.35 6.12
CA VAL A 132 6.43 9.09 5.19
C VAL A 132 5.38 9.90 5.96
N LEU A 133 4.76 9.30 6.97
CA LEU A 133 3.78 10.00 7.79
C LEU A 133 4.41 11.21 8.49
N ASP A 134 5.61 11.03 9.04
CA ASP A 134 6.29 12.11 9.73
C ASP A 134 6.67 13.25 8.78
N LYS A 135 7.16 12.90 7.58
CA LYS A 135 7.66 13.90 6.65
C LYS A 135 6.54 14.69 5.97
N PHE A 136 5.46 14.03 5.58
CA PHE A 136 4.44 14.64 4.72
C PHE A 136 3.11 14.91 5.41
N TYR A 137 2.88 14.34 6.60
CA TYR A 137 1.59 14.43 7.28
C TYR A 137 1.72 14.79 8.76
N ASN A 138 2.83 15.40 9.14
CA ASN A 138 3.09 15.85 10.52
C ASN A 138 3.05 14.70 11.54
N GLY A 139 3.32 13.49 11.10
CA GLY A 139 3.26 12.31 11.95
C GLY A 139 1.85 11.84 12.28
N ASP A 140 0.82 12.45 11.67
CA ASP A 140 -0.57 12.14 11.99
C ASP A 140 -1.09 10.95 11.19
N ASP A 141 -1.66 9.98 11.88
CA ASP A 141 -2.34 8.85 11.25
C ASP A 141 -3.63 9.31 10.57
N ASP A 142 -4.09 8.53 9.59
CA ASP A 142 -5.38 8.77 8.99
C ASP A 142 -6.49 8.32 9.96
N PRO A 143 -7.33 9.26 10.43
CA PRO A 143 -8.34 8.91 11.45
C PRO A 143 -9.35 7.86 10.98
N ALA A 144 -9.75 7.91 9.72
CA ALA A 144 -10.73 6.95 9.19
C ALA A 144 -10.16 5.54 9.18
N THR A 145 -8.88 5.39 8.82
CA THR A 145 -8.21 4.08 8.85
C THR A 145 -8.15 3.54 10.28
N VAL A 146 -7.75 4.38 11.22
CA VAL A 146 -7.65 3.98 12.63
C VAL A 146 -9.02 3.53 13.15
N GLU A 147 -10.06 4.27 12.82
CA GLU A 147 -11.41 3.94 13.25
C GLU A 147 -11.87 2.60 12.67
N LEU A 148 -11.66 2.38 11.38
CA LEU A 148 -12.04 1.12 10.75
C LEU A 148 -11.30 -0.06 11.36
N LEU A 149 -10.01 0.08 11.65
CA LEU A 149 -9.24 -0.99 12.28
C LEU A 149 -9.73 -1.28 13.70
N SER A 150 -10.15 -0.25 14.43
CA SER A 150 -10.69 -0.44 15.77
C SER A 150 -11.99 -1.22 15.76
N SER A 151 -12.82 -1.04 14.73
CA SER A 151 -14.09 -1.73 14.66
C SER A 151 -13.98 -3.19 14.19
N GLU A 152 -12.79 -3.65 13.81
CA GLU A 152 -12.57 -5.06 13.49
C GLU A 152 -12.56 -5.96 14.73
N ARG A 153 -12.51 -5.37 15.90
CA ARG A 153 -12.46 -6.16 17.15
C ARG A 153 -13.84 -6.68 17.58
#